data_29379fb203b34ea5ade0908293120b07
#
_entry.id   29379fb203b34ea5ade0908293120b07
#
_cell.length_a   1.000
_cell.length_b   1.000
_cell.length_c   1.000
_cell.angle_alpha   90.00
_cell.angle_beta   90.00
_cell.angle_gamma   90.00
#
_symmetry.space_group_name_H-M   'P 1'
#
loop_
_entity.id
_entity.type
_entity.pdbx_description
1 polymer ?
#
loop_
_entity_poly.entity_id
_entity_poly.type
_entity_poly.pdbx_seq_one_letter_code
_entity_poly.pdbx_strand_id
1 'polypeptide(L)'
;MKKLVSFALALIMVLSLCSFASAEEPTLVRFWHNRSSGANLEACEKAVDEFNNTIGKEKNIHVEATYIGGYPELYSKCQLASQTDEVPTVAVFGNTYIVSLLEDELLADMAPYAEKTGFDINNLLDCFQQIEGNTDGHLFSLPYVRSTPVLYYNKTMADAKGLTAPDTLADLEAFARALTEKNENGETTVYGFELLKDFGYINAAWLWEMGEPMLSTEGTSPALDGTSMLNHLTWWRNMVDEGICRPYDSTQASTVAAEMLVQGKLGCYIASSGTMKNLLKSMTEAGYELGVAYQPSYDPSKRTCEVGGGQLTLMATGNDEKTLAAGWEFLQFLMSDEQVYNNSMATGYLPVTKSVANYDKMQAFWAENPTYKVPFEQMMNYGVCQEYPTFTDLQEFIVNIQEQGDYLIQEKSITPEQAVEQIKTNTSHLF
;
A
#
# COMPACT_ATOMS: atom_id res chain seq x y z
N MET A 1 -12.69 -4.92 76.25
CA MET A 1 -11.80 -5.52 75.26
C MET A 1 -12.51 -6.19 74.06
N LYS A 2 -13.53 -7.06 74.29
CA LYS A 2 -14.23 -7.73 73.17
C LYS A 2 -14.96 -6.75 72.21
N LYS A 3 -15.53 -5.63 72.67
CA LYS A 3 -16.20 -4.63 71.79
C LYS A 3 -15.21 -3.78 70.93
N LEU A 4 -14.02 -3.52 71.46
CA LEU A 4 -12.96 -2.79 70.74
C LEU A 4 -12.33 -3.64 69.65
N VAL A 5 -12.17 -4.96 69.86
CA VAL A 5 -11.66 -5.88 68.85
C VAL A 5 -12.68 -6.07 67.73
N SER A 6 -14.00 -6.14 68.03
CA SER A 6 -15.04 -6.22 67.00
C SER A 6 -15.13 -4.96 66.14
N PHE A 7 -14.88 -3.78 66.70
CA PHE A 7 -14.88 -2.51 65.97
C PHE A 7 -13.63 -2.36 65.08
N ALA A 8 -12.47 -2.83 65.56
CA ALA A 8 -11.23 -2.85 64.77
C ALA A 8 -11.31 -3.87 63.58
N LEU A 9 -11.92 -5.04 63.79
CA LEU A 9 -12.17 -6.02 62.75
C LEU A 9 -13.19 -5.53 61.72
N ALA A 10 -14.23 -4.81 62.12
CA ALA A 10 -15.21 -4.21 61.18
C ALA A 10 -14.58 -3.08 60.37
N LEU A 11 -13.68 -2.27 60.95
CA LEU A 11 -12.97 -1.20 60.25
C LEU A 11 -11.93 -1.74 59.26
N ILE A 12 -11.25 -2.85 59.58
CA ILE A 12 -10.35 -3.54 58.66
C ILE A 12 -11.12 -4.18 57.50
N MET A 13 -12.30 -4.75 57.74
CA MET A 13 -13.16 -5.28 56.69
C MET A 13 -13.72 -4.18 55.76
N VAL A 14 -14.07 -3.01 56.29
CA VAL A 14 -14.52 -1.85 55.49
C VAL A 14 -13.35 -1.27 54.68
N LEU A 15 -12.14 -1.22 55.25
CA LEU A 15 -10.95 -0.75 54.56
C LEU A 15 -10.46 -1.78 53.47
N SER A 16 -10.70 -3.08 53.65
CA SER A 16 -10.41 -4.08 52.65
C SER A 16 -11.45 -4.13 51.52
N LEU A 17 -12.67 -3.65 51.75
CA LEU A 17 -13.72 -3.51 50.72
C LEU A 17 -13.57 -2.23 49.90
N CYS A 18 -12.85 -1.22 50.39
CA CYS A 18 -12.53 -0.02 49.60
C CYS A 18 -11.31 -0.16 48.69
N SER A 19 -10.59 -1.31 48.73
CA SER A 19 -9.39 -1.53 47.91
C SER A 19 -9.64 -2.35 46.63
N PHE A 20 -10.86 -2.78 46.38
CA PHE A 20 -11.28 -3.18 45.04
C PHE A 20 -11.89 -1.96 44.33
N ALA A 21 -11.06 -0.95 44.09
CA ALA A 21 -11.30 -0.13 42.88
C ALA A 21 -11.25 -1.12 41.75
N SER A 22 -12.40 -1.51 41.23
CA SER A 22 -12.48 -2.22 39.92
C SER A 22 -11.64 -1.39 38.97
N ALA A 23 -10.50 -1.87 38.60
CA ALA A 23 -9.74 -1.24 37.54
C ALA A 23 -10.73 -1.15 36.37
N GLU A 24 -11.03 0.05 35.93
CA GLU A 24 -11.89 0.27 34.78
C GLU A 24 -11.27 -0.54 33.60
N GLU A 25 -12.08 -1.38 32.95
CA GLU A 25 -11.60 -2.12 31.80
C GLU A 25 -11.03 -1.16 30.75
N PRO A 26 -9.93 -1.50 30.11
CA PRO A 26 -9.34 -0.63 29.09
C PRO A 26 -10.33 -0.38 27.96
N THR A 27 -10.31 0.83 27.40
CA THR A 27 -11.06 1.14 26.20
C THR A 27 -10.46 0.32 25.06
N LEU A 28 -11.26 -0.56 24.46
CA LEU A 28 -10.82 -1.44 23.39
C LEU A 28 -10.84 -0.69 22.05
N VAL A 29 -9.71 -0.68 21.37
CA VAL A 29 -9.54 -0.20 19.99
C VAL A 29 -9.31 -1.40 19.08
N ARG A 30 -10.26 -1.71 18.22
CA ARG A 30 -10.11 -2.77 17.22
C ARG A 30 -9.42 -2.18 16.00
N PHE A 31 -8.24 -2.72 15.67
CA PHE A 31 -7.43 -2.29 14.53
C PHE A 31 -7.44 -3.37 13.44
N TRP A 32 -8.08 -3.09 12.30
CA TRP A 32 -8.09 -3.98 11.14
C TRP A 32 -7.05 -3.56 10.10
N HIS A 33 -6.26 -4.53 9.64
CA HIS A 33 -5.15 -4.26 8.74
C HIS A 33 -4.97 -5.36 7.68
N ASN A 34 -4.18 -5.03 6.64
CA ASN A 34 -3.87 -5.90 5.51
C ASN A 34 -2.45 -6.52 5.54
N ARG A 35 -1.77 -6.51 6.72
CA ARG A 35 -0.41 -7.04 6.87
C ARG A 35 -0.46 -8.54 7.08
N SER A 36 -0.07 -9.34 6.05
CA SER A 36 -0.25 -10.79 6.05
C SER A 36 0.92 -11.56 6.65
N SER A 37 2.16 -11.10 6.46
CA SER A 37 3.36 -11.87 6.83
C SER A 37 4.64 -11.05 6.76
N GLY A 38 5.73 -11.65 7.25
CA GLY A 38 7.10 -11.13 7.17
C GLY A 38 7.28 -9.77 7.82
N ALA A 39 8.23 -8.99 7.32
CA ALA A 39 8.63 -7.70 7.91
C ALA A 39 7.46 -6.71 8.08
N ASN A 40 6.48 -6.75 7.20
CA ASN A 40 5.32 -5.86 7.28
C ASN A 40 4.39 -6.21 8.45
N LEU A 41 4.15 -7.50 8.71
CA LEU A 41 3.38 -7.95 9.86
C LEU A 41 4.16 -7.70 11.15
N GLU A 42 5.43 -8.07 11.19
CA GLU A 42 6.31 -7.87 12.35
C GLU A 42 6.39 -6.39 12.78
N ALA A 43 6.47 -5.46 11.80
CA ALA A 43 6.47 -4.03 12.09
C ALA A 43 5.13 -3.56 12.67
N CYS A 44 4.01 -4.08 12.17
CA CYS A 44 2.67 -3.77 12.65
C CYS A 44 2.47 -4.29 14.09
N GLU A 45 2.76 -5.56 14.35
CA GLU A 45 2.64 -6.18 15.66
C GLU A 45 3.51 -5.47 16.71
N LYS A 46 4.76 -5.14 16.34
CA LYS A 46 5.67 -4.41 17.22
C LYS A 46 5.11 -3.03 17.59
N ALA A 47 4.53 -2.29 16.65
CA ALA A 47 3.95 -0.98 16.93
C ALA A 47 2.73 -1.10 17.87
N VAL A 48 1.88 -2.10 17.67
CA VAL A 48 0.73 -2.38 18.54
C VAL A 48 1.19 -2.76 19.96
N ASP A 49 2.17 -3.66 20.06
CA ASP A 49 2.72 -4.08 21.34
C ASP A 49 3.36 -2.89 22.09
N GLU A 50 4.10 -2.04 21.39
CA GLU A 50 4.72 -0.85 21.96
C GLU A 50 3.65 0.14 22.46
N PHE A 51 2.61 0.41 21.68
CA PHE A 51 1.49 1.23 22.12
C PHE A 51 0.84 0.67 23.38
N ASN A 52 0.47 -0.61 23.37
CA ASN A 52 -0.21 -1.26 24.49
C ASN A 52 0.63 -1.27 25.77
N ASN A 53 1.96 -1.34 25.67
CA ASN A 53 2.87 -1.35 26.81
C ASN A 53 3.27 0.06 27.31
N THR A 54 2.98 1.12 26.53
CA THR A 54 3.34 2.51 26.85
C THR A 54 2.09 3.38 26.98
N ILE A 55 1.75 4.15 25.96
CA ILE A 55 0.62 5.10 25.94
C ILE A 55 -0.70 4.40 26.25
N GLY A 56 -0.93 3.23 25.66
CA GLY A 56 -2.14 2.44 25.89
C GLY A 56 -2.32 2.09 27.37
N LYS A 57 -1.25 1.61 27.99
CA LYS A 57 -1.26 1.31 29.43
C LYS A 57 -1.47 2.56 30.31
N GLU A 58 -0.85 3.68 29.94
CA GLU A 58 -0.98 4.94 30.67
C GLU A 58 -2.39 5.50 30.59
N LYS A 59 -3.01 5.44 29.41
CA LYS A 59 -4.35 5.99 29.12
C LYS A 59 -5.49 4.99 29.31
N ASN A 60 -5.21 3.78 29.77
CA ASN A 60 -6.17 2.68 29.89
C ASN A 60 -6.86 2.36 28.56
N ILE A 61 -6.05 2.26 27.48
CA ILE A 61 -6.46 1.88 26.12
C ILE A 61 -5.77 0.57 25.77
N HIS A 62 -6.48 -0.34 25.10
CA HIS A 62 -5.92 -1.58 24.56
C HIS A 62 -6.26 -1.73 23.09
N VAL A 63 -5.24 -1.91 22.25
CA VAL A 63 -5.39 -2.14 20.81
C VAL A 63 -5.33 -3.63 20.51
N GLU A 64 -6.36 -4.13 19.86
CA GLU A 64 -6.39 -5.49 19.29
C GLU A 64 -6.27 -5.39 17.75
N ALA A 65 -5.13 -5.84 17.22
CA ALA A 65 -4.89 -5.86 15.79
C ALA A 65 -5.37 -7.17 15.15
N THR A 66 -6.05 -7.08 14.02
CA THR A 66 -6.56 -8.24 13.28
C THR A 66 -6.25 -8.10 11.80
N TYR A 67 -5.56 -9.10 11.25
CA TYR A 67 -5.40 -9.25 9.81
C TYR A 67 -6.72 -9.72 9.18
N ILE A 68 -7.19 -9.00 8.16
CA ILE A 68 -8.49 -9.29 7.52
C ILE A 68 -8.31 -9.91 6.13
N GLY A 69 -7.33 -9.46 5.38
CA GLY A 69 -7.13 -9.77 3.97
C GLY A 69 -6.50 -8.58 3.25
N GLY A 70 -6.63 -8.53 1.93
CA GLY A 70 -6.29 -7.35 1.14
C GLY A 70 -7.28 -6.21 1.34
N TYR A 71 -7.09 -5.11 0.62
CA TYR A 71 -8.02 -3.96 0.70
C TYR A 71 -9.45 -4.30 0.28
N PRO A 72 -9.69 -5.12 -0.78
CA PRO A 72 -11.04 -5.53 -1.15
C PRO A 72 -11.77 -6.29 -0.05
N GLU A 73 -11.11 -7.27 0.57
CA GLU A 73 -11.69 -8.08 1.64
C GLU A 73 -11.93 -7.22 2.89
N LEU A 74 -11.02 -6.29 3.19
CA LEU A 74 -11.15 -5.40 4.33
C LEU A 74 -12.34 -4.44 4.14
N TYR A 75 -12.50 -3.84 2.95
CA TYR A 75 -13.64 -3.00 2.61
C TYR A 75 -14.97 -3.76 2.71
N SER A 76 -15.08 -4.92 2.04
CA SER A 76 -16.29 -5.74 2.07
C SER A 76 -16.66 -6.16 3.50
N LYS A 77 -15.67 -6.49 4.33
CA LYS A 77 -15.90 -6.86 5.72
C LYS A 77 -16.35 -5.68 6.57
N CYS A 78 -15.83 -4.48 6.33
CA CYS A 78 -16.28 -3.26 7.00
C CYS A 78 -17.73 -2.91 6.64
N GLN A 79 -18.11 -3.01 5.37
CA GLN A 79 -19.50 -2.80 4.95
C GLN A 79 -20.45 -3.79 5.64
N LEU A 80 -20.09 -5.06 5.74
CA LEU A 80 -20.89 -6.06 6.46
C LEU A 80 -20.93 -5.79 7.96
N ALA A 81 -19.80 -5.45 8.56
CA ALA A 81 -19.68 -5.17 9.98
C ALA A 81 -20.43 -3.90 10.39
N SER A 82 -20.59 -2.91 9.49
CA SER A 82 -21.33 -1.68 9.78
C SER A 82 -22.80 -1.92 10.19
N GLN A 83 -23.30 -3.11 9.92
CA GLN A 83 -24.66 -3.54 10.31
C GLN A 83 -24.67 -4.29 11.67
N THR A 84 -23.53 -4.39 12.34
CA THR A 84 -23.32 -5.13 13.59
C THR A 84 -22.49 -4.30 14.56
N ASP A 85 -22.31 -4.79 15.81
CA ASP A 85 -21.44 -4.15 16.81
C ASP A 85 -19.95 -4.56 16.68
N GLU A 86 -19.57 -5.24 15.58
CA GLU A 86 -18.20 -5.74 15.35
C GLU A 86 -17.37 -4.88 14.41
N VAL A 87 -17.68 -3.60 14.31
CA VAL A 87 -16.94 -2.64 13.47
C VAL A 87 -15.56 -2.39 14.07
N PRO A 88 -14.50 -2.24 13.25
CA PRO A 88 -13.20 -1.76 13.75
C PRO A 88 -13.32 -0.32 14.24
N THR A 89 -12.43 0.07 15.15
CA THR A 89 -12.26 1.48 15.54
C THR A 89 -11.33 2.18 14.56
N VAL A 90 -10.25 1.48 14.18
CA VAL A 90 -9.24 1.93 13.24
C VAL A 90 -9.08 0.90 12.14
N ALA A 91 -8.96 1.34 10.89
CA ALA A 91 -8.70 0.44 9.78
C ALA A 91 -7.71 1.06 8.77
N VAL A 92 -7.08 0.19 7.95
CA VAL A 92 -6.15 0.61 6.88
C VAL A 92 -6.75 0.31 5.53
N PHE A 93 -7.11 1.33 4.76
CA PHE A 93 -7.66 1.16 3.42
C PHE A 93 -6.73 1.70 2.34
N GLY A 94 -6.83 1.15 1.13
CA GLY A 94 -6.23 1.74 -0.06
C GLY A 94 -6.96 3.03 -0.47
N ASN A 95 -6.28 3.91 -1.19
CA ASN A 95 -6.81 5.22 -1.60
C ASN A 95 -8.17 5.11 -2.29
N THR A 96 -8.29 4.15 -3.20
CA THR A 96 -9.46 3.94 -4.05
C THR A 96 -10.73 3.55 -3.30
N TYR A 97 -10.64 3.27 -2.00
CA TYR A 97 -11.79 2.92 -1.15
C TYR A 97 -12.29 4.07 -0.28
N ILE A 98 -11.50 5.15 -0.14
CA ILE A 98 -11.85 6.24 0.79
C ILE A 98 -13.14 6.94 0.38
N VAL A 99 -13.34 7.18 -0.91
CA VAL A 99 -14.56 7.83 -1.42
C VAL A 99 -15.79 6.99 -1.14
N SER A 100 -15.74 5.70 -1.46
CA SER A 100 -16.86 4.79 -1.20
C SER A 100 -17.17 4.69 0.31
N LEU A 101 -16.15 4.68 1.17
CA LEU A 101 -16.33 4.70 2.62
C LEU A 101 -16.97 6.01 3.13
N LEU A 102 -16.67 7.15 2.47
CA LEU A 102 -17.29 8.44 2.78
C LEU A 102 -18.75 8.47 2.35
N GLU A 103 -19.07 7.97 1.17
CA GLU A 103 -20.45 7.87 0.66
C GLU A 103 -21.31 6.92 1.50
N ASP A 104 -20.71 5.84 2.00
CA ASP A 104 -21.31 4.90 2.95
C ASP A 104 -21.42 5.47 4.38
N GLU A 105 -20.95 6.70 4.64
CA GLU A 105 -20.93 7.35 5.96
C GLU A 105 -20.19 6.54 7.05
N LEU A 106 -19.18 5.75 6.66
CA LEU A 106 -18.45 4.86 7.57
C LEU A 106 -17.27 5.53 8.29
N LEU A 107 -16.79 6.69 7.79
CA LEU A 107 -15.61 7.36 8.33
C LEU A 107 -15.98 8.47 9.33
N ALA A 108 -15.24 8.53 10.42
CA ALA A 108 -15.31 9.63 11.38
C ALA A 108 -14.36 10.77 10.95
N ASP A 109 -14.81 12.00 11.07
CA ASP A 109 -13.95 13.18 10.89
C ASP A 109 -12.95 13.30 12.03
N MET A 110 -11.67 13.21 11.71
CA MET A 110 -10.56 13.31 12.65
C MET A 110 -10.10 14.76 12.90
N ALA A 111 -10.59 15.75 12.13
CA ALA A 111 -10.17 17.14 12.28
C ALA A 111 -10.39 17.70 13.68
N PRO A 112 -11.52 17.45 14.39
CA PRO A 112 -11.71 17.91 15.77
C PRO A 112 -10.68 17.32 16.75
N TYR A 113 -10.26 16.07 16.54
CA TYR A 113 -9.23 15.43 17.37
C TYR A 113 -7.84 16.00 17.07
N ALA A 114 -7.54 16.22 15.78
CA ALA A 114 -6.29 16.84 15.35
C ALA A 114 -6.12 18.26 15.92
N GLU A 115 -7.16 19.07 15.85
CA GLU A 115 -7.17 20.42 16.45
C GLU A 115 -6.95 20.37 17.97
N LYS A 116 -7.70 19.52 18.67
CA LYS A 116 -7.64 19.39 20.13
C LYS A 116 -6.26 18.96 20.63
N THR A 117 -5.56 18.11 19.86
CA THR A 117 -4.26 17.55 20.25
C THR A 117 -3.07 18.29 19.65
N GLY A 118 -3.31 19.24 18.74
CA GLY A 118 -2.27 19.99 18.04
C GLY A 118 -1.50 19.13 17.03
N PHE A 119 -2.17 18.13 16.42
CA PHE A 119 -1.58 17.33 15.36
C PHE A 119 -1.34 18.21 14.13
N ASP A 120 -0.08 18.28 13.68
CA ASP A 120 0.31 19.13 12.53
C ASP A 120 0.18 18.38 11.21
N ILE A 121 -0.95 18.56 10.54
CA ILE A 121 -1.18 17.98 9.20
C ILE A 121 -0.21 18.52 8.14
N ASN A 122 0.37 19.73 8.33
CA ASN A 122 1.33 20.31 7.39
C ASN A 122 2.71 19.62 7.46
N ASN A 123 2.94 18.80 8.48
CA ASN A 123 4.11 17.94 8.56
C ASN A 123 4.06 16.76 7.61
N LEU A 124 2.89 16.42 7.04
CA LEU A 124 2.80 15.43 5.96
C LEU A 124 3.58 15.91 4.73
N LEU A 125 4.19 14.99 3.99
CA LEU A 125 4.81 15.29 2.70
C LEU A 125 3.74 15.83 1.74
N ASP A 126 4.11 16.81 0.91
CA ASP A 126 3.16 17.53 0.05
C ASP A 126 2.39 16.59 -0.89
N CYS A 127 3.05 15.55 -1.40
CA CYS A 127 2.42 14.51 -2.22
C CYS A 127 1.37 13.67 -1.49
N PHE A 128 1.26 13.76 -0.15
CA PHE A 128 0.26 13.07 0.66
C PHE A 128 -0.75 14.01 1.31
N GLN A 129 -0.62 15.33 1.14
CA GLN A 129 -1.57 16.29 1.70
C GLN A 129 -2.89 16.34 0.94
N GLN A 130 -2.86 16.07 -0.36
CA GLN A 130 -4.05 16.00 -1.22
C GLN A 130 -4.64 14.59 -1.20
N ILE A 131 -4.87 14.06 -0.01
CA ILE A 131 -5.48 12.74 0.13
C ILE A 131 -6.99 12.89 -0.02
N GLU A 132 -7.59 12.01 -0.79
CA GLU A 132 -9.03 11.95 -0.99
C GLU A 132 -9.79 11.99 0.34
N GLY A 133 -10.87 12.78 0.38
CA GLY A 133 -11.66 13.00 1.58
C GLY A 133 -11.12 14.05 2.56
N ASN A 134 -9.89 14.55 2.39
CA ASN A 134 -9.30 15.57 3.27
C ASN A 134 -9.45 16.96 2.64
N THR A 135 -10.69 17.45 2.53
CA THR A 135 -11.02 18.74 1.93
C THR A 135 -11.84 19.59 2.88
N ASP A 136 -11.85 20.92 2.64
CA ASP A 136 -12.72 21.88 3.34
C ASP A 136 -12.62 21.85 4.88
N GLY A 137 -11.46 21.50 5.41
CA GLY A 137 -11.22 21.43 6.86
C GLY A 137 -11.56 20.11 7.51
N HIS A 138 -11.99 19.10 6.75
CA HIS A 138 -12.21 17.74 7.21
C HIS A 138 -10.96 16.88 7.07
N LEU A 139 -10.82 15.86 7.92
CA LEU A 139 -9.72 14.90 7.93
C LEU A 139 -10.28 13.48 8.12
N PHE A 140 -10.43 12.74 7.03
CA PHE A 140 -11.01 11.39 7.07
C PHE A 140 -9.96 10.27 6.95
N SER A 141 -8.74 10.60 6.52
CA SER A 141 -7.67 9.63 6.39
C SER A 141 -6.29 10.24 6.65
N LEU A 142 -5.34 9.40 7.09
CA LEU A 142 -3.93 9.75 7.28
C LEU A 142 -3.04 8.80 6.48
N PRO A 143 -2.02 9.28 5.74
CA PRO A 143 -1.09 8.42 5.03
C PRO A 143 -0.31 7.57 6.04
N TYR A 144 -0.24 6.25 5.80
CA TYR A 144 0.45 5.36 6.74
C TYR A 144 1.51 4.50 6.05
N VAL A 145 1.09 3.64 5.17
CA VAL A 145 1.95 2.66 4.52
C VAL A 145 2.02 2.97 3.03
N ARG A 146 2.68 4.09 2.75
CA ARG A 146 2.76 4.62 1.39
C ARG A 146 3.91 4.00 0.62
N SER A 147 3.64 3.69 -0.62
CA SER A 147 4.59 3.05 -1.53
C SER A 147 4.48 3.62 -2.94
N THR A 148 5.47 3.31 -3.76
CA THR A 148 5.43 3.59 -5.21
C THR A 148 5.94 2.36 -5.96
N PRO A 149 5.52 2.11 -7.20
CA PRO A 149 6.09 1.07 -8.04
C PRO A 149 7.58 1.34 -8.29
N VAL A 150 8.39 0.30 -8.14
CA VAL A 150 9.83 0.33 -8.48
C VAL A 150 10.18 -0.90 -9.29
N LEU A 151 11.25 -0.82 -10.08
CA LEU A 151 11.80 -1.97 -10.77
C LEU A 151 12.69 -2.75 -9.80
N TYR A 152 12.34 -4.01 -9.58
CA TYR A 152 13.19 -5.01 -8.95
C TYR A 152 13.85 -5.87 -10.01
N TYR A 153 15.17 -6.11 -9.92
CA TYR A 153 15.88 -6.95 -10.85
C TYR A 153 16.96 -7.79 -10.17
N ASN A 154 17.27 -8.92 -10.74
CA ASN A 154 18.39 -9.74 -10.30
C ASN A 154 19.69 -9.09 -10.77
N LYS A 155 20.31 -8.30 -9.88
CA LYS A 155 21.54 -7.55 -10.18
C LYS A 155 22.71 -8.47 -10.51
N THR A 156 22.80 -9.62 -9.86
CA THR A 156 23.83 -10.62 -10.14
C THR A 156 23.75 -11.09 -11.61
N MET A 157 22.56 -11.36 -12.10
CA MET A 157 22.35 -11.76 -13.52
C MET A 157 22.64 -10.61 -14.48
N ALA A 158 22.22 -9.39 -14.13
CA ALA A 158 22.47 -8.20 -14.95
C ALA A 158 23.96 -7.88 -15.05
N ASP A 159 24.68 -7.89 -13.92
CA ASP A 159 26.13 -7.64 -13.86
C ASP A 159 26.90 -8.68 -14.67
N ALA A 160 26.52 -9.96 -14.60
CA ALA A 160 27.14 -11.03 -15.38
C ALA A 160 27.03 -10.81 -16.90
N LYS A 161 26.03 -10.04 -17.35
CA LYS A 161 25.81 -9.68 -18.75
C LYS A 161 26.24 -8.23 -19.08
N GLY A 162 26.81 -7.50 -18.09
CA GLY A 162 27.26 -6.11 -18.25
C GLY A 162 26.12 -5.11 -18.46
N LEU A 163 24.92 -5.42 -17.93
CA LEU A 163 23.73 -4.59 -18.06
C LEU A 163 23.62 -3.60 -16.91
N THR A 164 23.15 -2.40 -17.22
CA THR A 164 22.73 -1.39 -16.22
C THR A 164 21.22 -1.37 -16.11
N ALA A 165 20.70 -0.90 -14.95
CA ALA A 165 19.27 -0.76 -14.74
C ALA A 165 18.62 0.09 -15.85
N PRO A 166 17.50 -0.32 -16.41
CA PRO A 166 16.82 0.40 -17.48
C PRO A 166 16.15 1.68 -16.95
N ASP A 167 16.22 2.74 -17.73
CA ASP A 167 15.60 4.04 -17.39
C ASP A 167 14.31 4.29 -18.19
N THR A 168 14.22 3.74 -19.40
CA THR A 168 13.04 3.88 -20.25
C THR A 168 12.38 2.53 -20.53
N LEU A 169 11.15 2.55 -21.06
CA LEU A 169 10.46 1.34 -21.48
C LEU A 169 11.23 0.60 -22.61
N ALA A 170 11.87 1.35 -23.51
CA ALA A 170 12.72 0.77 -24.54
C ALA A 170 13.97 0.10 -23.94
N ASP A 171 14.59 0.73 -22.93
CA ASP A 171 15.71 0.12 -22.19
C ASP A 171 15.26 -1.12 -21.43
N LEU A 172 14.06 -1.10 -20.83
CA LEU A 172 13.47 -2.25 -20.14
C LEU A 172 13.29 -3.43 -21.12
N GLU A 173 12.77 -3.16 -22.30
CA GLU A 173 12.63 -4.19 -23.33
C GLU A 173 13.98 -4.79 -23.72
N ALA A 174 15.00 -3.96 -23.97
CA ALA A 174 16.35 -4.42 -24.30
C ALA A 174 16.98 -5.21 -23.13
N PHE A 175 16.81 -4.74 -21.91
CA PHE A 175 17.27 -5.39 -20.67
C PHE A 175 16.61 -6.75 -20.50
N ALA A 176 15.29 -6.82 -20.63
CA ALA A 176 14.53 -8.05 -20.52
C ALA A 176 14.93 -9.08 -21.60
N ARG A 177 15.09 -8.64 -22.84
CA ARG A 177 15.57 -9.50 -23.93
C ARG A 177 16.95 -10.10 -23.63
N ALA A 178 17.87 -9.29 -23.10
CA ALA A 178 19.21 -9.74 -22.75
C ALA A 178 19.23 -10.74 -21.59
N LEU A 179 18.29 -10.64 -20.65
CA LEU A 179 18.15 -11.56 -19.50
C LEU A 179 17.36 -12.83 -19.83
N THR A 180 16.58 -12.84 -20.91
CA THR A 180 15.80 -14.00 -21.33
C THR A 180 16.72 -15.14 -21.78
N GLU A 181 16.45 -16.35 -21.29
CA GLU A 181 17.14 -17.57 -21.71
C GLU A 181 16.14 -18.60 -22.23
N LYS A 182 16.53 -19.29 -23.29
CA LYS A 182 15.72 -20.35 -23.90
C LYS A 182 16.55 -21.62 -24.03
N ASN A 183 15.90 -22.77 -23.89
CA ASN A 183 16.51 -24.06 -24.13
C ASN A 183 16.65 -24.33 -25.64
N GLU A 184 17.24 -25.48 -25.99
CA GLU A 184 17.47 -25.91 -27.37
C GLU A 184 16.15 -26.09 -28.16
N ASN A 185 15.03 -26.29 -27.49
CA ASN A 185 13.70 -26.39 -28.09
C ASN A 185 13.02 -25.03 -28.31
N GLY A 186 13.66 -23.92 -27.89
CA GLY A 186 13.11 -22.57 -27.95
C GLY A 186 12.15 -22.21 -26.80
N GLU A 187 12.02 -23.07 -25.81
CA GLU A 187 11.19 -22.81 -24.61
C GLU A 187 11.94 -21.90 -23.65
N THR A 188 11.25 -20.88 -23.11
CA THR A 188 11.84 -19.94 -22.15
C THR A 188 12.08 -20.62 -20.80
N THR A 189 13.34 -20.61 -20.36
CA THR A 189 13.79 -21.15 -19.07
C THR A 189 14.03 -20.05 -18.02
N VAL A 190 14.40 -18.85 -18.48
CA VAL A 190 14.47 -17.63 -17.69
C VAL A 190 13.73 -16.54 -18.44
N TYR A 191 12.69 -16.00 -17.83
CA TYR A 191 11.99 -14.83 -18.37
C TYR A 191 12.76 -13.57 -18.03
N GLY A 192 12.89 -12.65 -18.98
CA GLY A 192 13.55 -11.37 -18.72
C GLY A 192 12.72 -10.43 -17.87
N PHE A 193 11.41 -10.49 -18.01
CA PHE A 193 10.48 -9.56 -17.36
C PHE A 193 9.15 -10.22 -16.99
N GLU A 194 8.48 -9.64 -16.01
CA GLU A 194 7.06 -9.88 -15.72
C GLU A 194 6.38 -8.57 -15.41
N LEU A 195 5.27 -8.29 -16.10
CA LEU A 195 4.40 -7.17 -15.82
C LEU A 195 3.13 -7.67 -15.11
N LEU A 196 2.82 -7.07 -13.97
CA LEU A 196 1.61 -7.37 -13.24
C LEU A 196 0.42 -6.59 -13.80
N LYS A 197 -0.78 -7.15 -13.71
CA LYS A 197 -2.02 -6.54 -14.22
C LYS A 197 -2.57 -5.40 -13.38
N ASP A 198 -1.79 -4.84 -12.47
CA ASP A 198 -2.24 -3.75 -11.60
C ASP A 198 -2.26 -2.42 -12.35
N PHE A 199 -3.39 -2.18 -13.04
CA PHE A 199 -3.57 -0.99 -13.87
C PHE A 199 -3.72 0.27 -13.05
N GLY A 200 -4.33 0.18 -11.87
CA GLY A 200 -4.50 1.34 -10.97
C GLY A 200 -3.24 1.76 -10.23
N TYR A 201 -2.15 1.00 -10.37
CA TYR A 201 -0.93 1.28 -9.61
C TYR A 201 0.34 1.13 -10.44
N ILE A 202 0.56 0.00 -11.11
CA ILE A 202 1.81 -0.24 -11.85
C ILE A 202 1.75 0.35 -13.26
N ASN A 203 0.62 0.19 -13.96
CA ASN A 203 0.50 0.56 -15.37
C ASN A 203 0.05 2.02 -15.56
N ALA A 204 -0.54 2.64 -14.54
CA ALA A 204 -1.13 3.97 -14.63
C ALA A 204 -0.14 5.05 -15.07
N ALA A 205 1.06 5.09 -14.49
CA ALA A 205 2.08 6.08 -14.80
C ALA A 205 2.44 6.08 -16.30
N TRP A 206 2.54 4.92 -16.93
CA TRP A 206 2.84 4.83 -18.36
C TRP A 206 1.75 5.39 -19.25
N LEU A 207 0.48 5.16 -18.90
CA LEU A 207 -0.65 5.74 -19.64
C LEU A 207 -0.70 7.26 -19.49
N TRP A 208 -0.39 7.77 -18.31
CA TRP A 208 -0.22 9.22 -18.07
C TRP A 208 0.91 9.81 -18.93
N GLU A 209 2.07 9.17 -18.97
CA GLU A 209 3.22 9.59 -19.76
C GLU A 209 2.94 9.55 -21.26
N MET A 210 2.10 8.62 -21.72
CA MET A 210 1.61 8.57 -23.10
C MET A 210 0.62 9.70 -23.43
N GLY A 211 0.09 10.39 -22.39
CA GLY A 211 -0.84 11.52 -22.54
C GLY A 211 -2.33 11.16 -22.53
N GLU A 212 -2.65 9.90 -22.27
CA GLU A 212 -4.02 9.40 -22.20
C GLU A 212 -4.17 8.52 -20.96
N PRO A 213 -4.45 9.11 -19.78
CA PRO A 213 -4.74 8.36 -18.57
C PRO A 213 -5.99 7.48 -18.78
N MET A 214 -6.22 6.52 -17.90
CA MET A 214 -7.36 5.61 -18.03
C MET A 214 -8.72 6.31 -17.93
N LEU A 215 -8.80 7.38 -17.13
CA LEU A 215 -9.98 8.22 -16.97
C LEU A 215 -9.72 9.64 -17.45
N SER A 216 -10.76 10.35 -17.87
CA SER A 216 -10.69 11.80 -18.11
C SER A 216 -10.27 12.52 -16.82
N THR A 217 -9.71 13.73 -16.96
CA THR A 217 -9.31 14.55 -15.81
C THR A 217 -10.47 14.92 -14.90
N GLU A 218 -11.69 14.95 -15.44
CA GLU A 218 -12.92 15.17 -14.70
C GLU A 218 -13.49 13.90 -14.07
N GLY A 219 -12.94 12.70 -14.38
CA GLY A 219 -13.44 11.40 -13.93
C GLY A 219 -14.83 11.03 -14.44
N THR A 220 -15.28 11.70 -15.47
CA THR A 220 -16.64 11.56 -15.98
C THR A 220 -16.76 10.64 -17.18
N SER A 221 -15.66 10.14 -17.69
CA SER A 221 -15.61 9.21 -18.83
C SER A 221 -14.29 8.43 -18.89
N PRO A 222 -14.29 7.22 -19.49
CA PRO A 222 -13.05 6.53 -19.78
C PRO A 222 -12.26 7.27 -20.85
N ALA A 223 -10.96 7.47 -20.64
CA ALA A 223 -10.06 8.10 -21.62
C ALA A 223 -9.43 7.04 -22.54
N LEU A 224 -10.25 6.17 -23.14
CA LEU A 224 -9.82 5.01 -23.95
C LEU A 224 -10.01 5.22 -25.46
N ASP A 225 -10.37 6.43 -25.91
CA ASP A 225 -10.60 6.70 -27.33
C ASP A 225 -9.34 6.96 -28.13
N GLY A 226 -8.22 7.19 -27.46
CA GLY A 226 -6.93 7.34 -28.06
C GLY A 226 -6.22 6.00 -28.31
N THR A 227 -4.90 6.05 -28.37
CA THR A 227 -4.07 4.88 -28.72
C THR A 227 -3.21 4.37 -27.58
N SER A 228 -3.15 5.06 -26.43
CA SER A 228 -2.21 4.73 -25.35
C SER A 228 -2.48 3.35 -24.76
N MET A 229 -3.74 3.06 -24.40
CA MET A 229 -4.10 1.75 -23.88
C MET A 229 -3.85 0.64 -24.93
N LEU A 230 -4.25 0.87 -26.19
CA LEU A 230 -4.00 -0.09 -27.26
C LEU A 230 -2.51 -0.35 -27.48
N ASN A 231 -1.69 0.69 -27.52
CA ASN A 231 -0.25 0.57 -27.68
C ASN A 231 0.40 -0.19 -26.51
N HIS A 232 -0.02 0.14 -25.29
CA HIS A 232 0.47 -0.52 -24.07
C HIS A 232 0.12 -2.03 -24.07
N LEU A 233 -1.13 -2.37 -24.32
CA LEU A 233 -1.59 -3.77 -24.38
C LEU A 233 -0.94 -4.54 -25.54
N THR A 234 -0.72 -3.89 -26.68
CA THR A 234 -0.03 -4.48 -27.85
C THR A 234 1.43 -4.77 -27.52
N TRP A 235 2.14 -3.81 -26.92
CA TRP A 235 3.52 -3.99 -26.47
C TRP A 235 3.63 -5.16 -25.48
N TRP A 236 2.77 -5.18 -24.47
CA TRP A 236 2.77 -6.24 -23.46
C TRP A 236 2.52 -7.63 -24.08
N ARG A 237 1.49 -7.73 -24.94
CA ARG A 237 1.16 -8.98 -25.61
C ARG A 237 2.30 -9.49 -26.50
N ASN A 238 2.97 -8.62 -27.24
CA ASN A 238 4.12 -8.98 -28.07
C ASN A 238 5.27 -9.53 -27.21
N MET A 239 5.61 -8.88 -26.10
CA MET A 239 6.64 -9.36 -25.18
C MET A 239 6.31 -10.75 -24.61
N VAL A 240 5.05 -11.04 -24.36
CA VAL A 240 4.59 -12.36 -23.90
C VAL A 240 4.64 -13.39 -25.02
N ASP A 241 4.22 -13.06 -26.23
CA ASP A 241 4.25 -13.98 -27.38
C ASP A 241 5.68 -14.34 -27.82
N GLU A 242 6.61 -13.43 -27.65
CA GLU A 242 8.03 -13.67 -27.86
C GLU A 242 8.69 -14.48 -26.72
N GLY A 243 7.99 -14.71 -25.62
CA GLY A 243 8.49 -15.42 -24.45
C GLY A 243 9.55 -14.65 -23.67
N ILE A 244 9.54 -13.31 -23.74
CA ILE A 244 10.41 -12.40 -22.99
C ILE A 244 9.75 -12.01 -21.67
N CYS A 245 8.49 -11.58 -21.76
CA CYS A 245 7.65 -11.31 -20.61
C CYS A 245 6.91 -12.58 -20.21
N ARG A 246 6.96 -12.92 -18.92
CA ARG A 246 6.19 -14.03 -18.37
C ARG A 246 4.71 -13.63 -18.29
N PRO A 247 3.78 -14.49 -18.70
CA PRO A 247 2.38 -14.33 -18.31
C PRO A 247 2.29 -14.40 -16.78
N TYR A 248 1.74 -13.34 -16.14
CA TYR A 248 1.59 -13.30 -14.68
C TYR A 248 0.63 -14.39 -14.17
N ASP A 249 0.74 -14.74 -12.89
CA ASP A 249 -0.29 -15.54 -12.22
C ASP A 249 -1.46 -14.65 -11.81
N SER A 250 -2.68 -14.94 -12.25
CA SER A 250 -3.84 -14.08 -12.01
C SER A 250 -4.31 -14.04 -10.56
N THR A 251 -3.88 -15.00 -9.73
CA THR A 251 -4.31 -15.11 -8.32
C THR A 251 -3.25 -14.61 -7.33
N GLN A 252 -1.95 -14.79 -7.64
CA GLN A 252 -0.83 -14.47 -6.75
C GLN A 252 0.35 -13.83 -7.49
N ALA A 253 0.07 -13.02 -8.48
CA ALA A 253 1.05 -12.50 -9.43
C ALA A 253 2.33 -11.95 -8.77
N SER A 254 2.20 -11.05 -7.80
CA SER A 254 3.36 -10.43 -7.13
C SER A 254 4.19 -11.43 -6.32
N THR A 255 3.55 -12.40 -5.65
CA THR A 255 4.24 -13.43 -4.87
C THR A 255 5.02 -14.35 -5.80
N VAL A 256 4.39 -14.82 -6.87
CA VAL A 256 5.03 -15.74 -7.84
C VAL A 256 6.17 -15.04 -8.58
N ALA A 257 6.02 -13.78 -8.99
CA ALA A 257 7.10 -13.01 -9.60
C ALA A 257 8.31 -12.87 -8.66
N ALA A 258 8.07 -12.55 -7.38
CA ALA A 258 9.12 -12.49 -6.37
C ALA A 258 9.84 -13.83 -6.19
N GLU A 259 9.10 -14.93 -6.10
CA GLU A 259 9.68 -16.28 -6.01
C GLU A 259 10.51 -16.65 -7.24
N MET A 260 10.02 -16.33 -8.43
CA MET A 260 10.75 -16.56 -9.68
C MET A 260 12.04 -15.75 -9.74
N LEU A 261 12.02 -14.48 -9.28
CA LEU A 261 13.22 -13.65 -9.20
C LEU A 261 14.26 -14.26 -8.24
N VAL A 262 13.82 -14.70 -7.06
CA VAL A 262 14.67 -15.36 -6.03
C VAL A 262 15.24 -16.69 -6.55
N GLN A 263 14.51 -17.42 -7.40
CA GLN A 263 14.99 -18.66 -8.02
C GLN A 263 15.92 -18.43 -9.22
N GLY A 264 16.16 -17.19 -9.62
CA GLY A 264 16.95 -16.87 -10.82
C GLY A 264 16.24 -17.25 -12.14
N LYS A 265 14.91 -17.38 -12.11
CA LYS A 265 14.05 -17.71 -13.27
C LYS A 265 13.34 -16.51 -13.86
N LEU A 266 13.50 -15.34 -13.25
CA LEU A 266 13.00 -14.05 -13.69
C LEU A 266 14.13 -13.02 -13.61
N GLY A 267 14.27 -12.20 -14.63
CA GLY A 267 15.28 -11.13 -14.67
C GLY A 267 14.87 -9.91 -13.89
N CYS A 268 13.64 -9.44 -14.09
CA CYS A 268 13.09 -8.26 -13.39
C CYS A 268 11.56 -8.25 -13.40
N TYR A 269 10.98 -7.45 -12.50
CA TYR A 269 9.56 -7.14 -12.47
C TYR A 269 9.32 -5.81 -11.76
N ILE A 270 8.14 -5.22 -11.92
CA ILE A 270 7.74 -3.99 -11.26
C ILE A 270 6.76 -4.33 -10.14
N ALA A 271 7.02 -3.83 -8.95
CA ALA A 271 6.14 -4.02 -7.80
C ALA A 271 6.29 -2.90 -6.77
N SER A 272 5.43 -2.93 -5.76
CA SER A 272 5.42 -1.99 -4.66
C SER A 272 6.74 -1.95 -3.89
N SER A 273 7.22 -0.75 -3.55
CA SER A 273 8.36 -0.56 -2.66
C SER A 273 8.16 -1.21 -1.28
N GLY A 274 6.91 -1.39 -0.84
CA GLY A 274 6.57 -2.04 0.43
C GLY A 274 6.95 -3.53 0.53
N THR A 275 7.37 -4.16 -0.59
CA THR A 275 7.87 -5.55 -0.57
C THR A 275 9.39 -5.65 -0.41
N MET A 276 10.08 -4.53 -0.44
CA MET A 276 11.55 -4.45 -0.55
C MET A 276 12.28 -5.24 0.53
N LYS A 277 11.90 -5.09 1.79
CA LYS A 277 12.60 -5.74 2.91
C LYS A 277 12.58 -7.26 2.80
N ASN A 278 11.42 -7.82 2.52
CA ASN A 278 11.26 -9.26 2.36
C ASN A 278 12.05 -9.77 1.15
N LEU A 279 11.98 -9.04 0.04
CA LEU A 279 12.66 -9.42 -1.20
C LEU A 279 14.19 -9.34 -1.06
N LEU A 280 14.73 -8.28 -0.44
CA LEU A 280 16.15 -8.15 -0.14
C LEU A 280 16.66 -9.35 0.68
N LYS A 281 15.91 -9.73 1.72
CA LYS A 281 16.25 -10.89 2.55
C LYS A 281 16.28 -12.17 1.72
N SER A 282 15.21 -12.46 0.97
CA SER A 282 15.08 -13.69 0.20
C SER A 282 16.14 -13.80 -0.92
N MET A 283 16.44 -12.69 -1.60
CA MET A 283 17.49 -12.66 -2.63
C MET A 283 18.87 -12.92 -2.03
N THR A 284 19.18 -12.30 -0.88
CA THR A 284 20.45 -12.54 -0.16
C THR A 284 20.59 -14.00 0.27
N GLU A 285 19.54 -14.59 0.83
CA GLU A 285 19.50 -16.00 1.25
C GLU A 285 19.67 -16.95 0.05
N ALA A 286 19.19 -16.58 -1.12
CA ALA A 286 19.37 -17.33 -2.37
C ALA A 286 20.75 -17.11 -3.03
N GLY A 287 21.57 -16.21 -2.50
CA GLY A 287 22.90 -15.91 -3.04
C GLY A 287 22.90 -14.93 -4.21
N TYR A 288 21.81 -14.15 -4.39
CA TYR A 288 21.71 -13.11 -5.40
C TYR A 288 21.70 -11.72 -4.77
N GLU A 289 22.19 -10.73 -5.52
CA GLU A 289 22.05 -9.32 -5.20
C GLU A 289 20.78 -8.77 -5.84
N LEU A 290 19.94 -8.10 -5.04
CA LEU A 290 18.76 -7.39 -5.53
C LEU A 290 19.15 -6.00 -6.02
N GLY A 291 18.82 -5.68 -7.27
CA GLY A 291 18.81 -4.31 -7.76
C GLY A 291 17.43 -3.68 -7.60
N VAL A 292 17.42 -2.40 -7.23
CA VAL A 292 16.21 -1.57 -7.17
C VAL A 292 16.47 -0.30 -7.97
N ALA A 293 15.56 -0.01 -8.89
CA ALA A 293 15.64 1.18 -9.74
C ALA A 293 14.27 1.85 -9.84
N TYR A 294 14.24 3.07 -10.35
CA TYR A 294 12.98 3.74 -10.69
C TYR A 294 12.18 2.89 -11.67
N GLN A 295 10.87 3.00 -11.62
CA GLN A 295 10.03 2.45 -12.68
C GLN A 295 10.47 3.07 -14.01
N PRO A 296 10.81 2.24 -15.04
CA PRO A 296 11.20 2.76 -16.33
C PRO A 296 10.09 3.61 -16.95
N SER A 297 10.44 4.76 -17.50
CA SER A 297 9.50 5.72 -18.06
C SER A 297 9.21 5.44 -19.53
N TYR A 298 7.98 5.65 -19.96
CA TYR A 298 7.62 5.67 -21.37
C TYR A 298 8.20 6.93 -22.07
N ASP A 299 8.03 8.08 -21.42
CA ASP A 299 8.58 9.37 -21.87
C ASP A 299 9.29 10.07 -20.68
N PRO A 300 10.64 10.04 -20.61
CA PRO A 300 11.38 10.65 -19.50
C PRO A 300 11.09 12.14 -19.27
N SER A 301 10.62 12.85 -20.30
CA SER A 301 10.24 14.26 -20.17
C SER A 301 8.93 14.48 -19.42
N LYS A 302 8.13 13.41 -19.27
CA LYS A 302 6.83 13.38 -18.58
C LYS A 302 6.81 12.39 -17.43
N ARG A 303 7.99 11.90 -17.02
CA ARG A 303 8.10 10.89 -15.98
C ARG A 303 7.28 11.27 -14.77
N THR A 304 6.50 10.33 -14.31
CA THR A 304 5.71 10.39 -13.10
C THR A 304 5.74 9.05 -12.37
N CYS A 305 5.15 8.95 -11.21
CA CYS A 305 4.99 7.67 -10.53
C CYS A 305 3.64 7.61 -9.81
N GLU A 306 3.18 6.42 -9.55
CA GLU A 306 1.94 6.19 -8.81
C GLU A 306 2.23 6.09 -7.31
N VAL A 307 1.27 6.50 -6.49
CA VAL A 307 1.29 6.35 -5.04
C VAL A 307 0.27 5.29 -4.64
N GLY A 308 0.78 4.19 -4.11
CA GLY A 308 -0.05 3.14 -3.55
C GLY A 308 0.08 3.04 -2.04
N GLY A 309 -0.43 1.93 -1.54
CA GLY A 309 -0.42 1.62 -0.12
C GLY A 309 -1.69 2.06 0.58
N GLY A 310 -1.63 2.17 1.91
CA GLY A 310 -2.83 2.37 2.73
C GLY A 310 -2.80 3.62 3.58
N GLN A 311 -3.99 4.02 3.93
CA GLN A 311 -4.31 5.13 4.80
C GLN A 311 -4.96 4.63 6.08
N LEU A 312 -4.63 5.24 7.20
CA LEU A 312 -5.32 5.05 8.46
C LEU A 312 -6.63 5.83 8.45
N THR A 313 -7.69 5.18 8.88
CA THR A 313 -9.02 5.77 9.03
C THR A 313 -9.56 5.51 10.41
N LEU A 314 -10.42 6.39 10.89
CA LEU A 314 -11.21 6.23 12.11
C LEU A 314 -12.65 5.91 11.69
N MET A 315 -13.23 4.82 12.20
CA MET A 315 -14.54 4.35 11.76
C MET A 315 -15.65 4.95 12.64
N ALA A 316 -16.61 5.64 12.03
CA ALA A 316 -17.71 6.31 12.76
C ALA A 316 -18.72 5.31 13.33
N THR A 317 -19.17 4.38 12.48
CA THR A 317 -20.25 3.44 12.82
C THR A 317 -19.83 2.50 13.94
N GLY A 318 -20.69 2.31 14.94
CA GLY A 318 -20.48 1.35 16.04
C GLY A 318 -19.45 1.80 17.11
N ASN A 319 -18.85 2.99 16.97
CA ASN A 319 -17.88 3.54 17.92
C ASN A 319 -18.44 4.79 18.62
N ASP A 320 -18.40 4.83 19.95
CA ASP A 320 -18.75 6.01 20.72
C ASP A 320 -17.57 7.00 20.78
N GLU A 321 -17.83 8.22 21.29
CA GLU A 321 -16.83 9.28 21.42
C GLU A 321 -15.59 8.87 22.22
N LYS A 322 -15.76 8.04 23.27
CA LYS A 322 -14.65 7.54 24.08
C LYS A 322 -13.76 6.60 23.26
N THR A 323 -14.36 5.71 22.48
CA THR A 323 -13.69 4.75 21.60
C THR A 323 -13.00 5.47 20.43
N LEU A 324 -13.67 6.46 19.82
CA LEU A 324 -13.07 7.27 18.76
C LEU A 324 -11.86 8.07 19.27
N ALA A 325 -11.97 8.69 20.47
CA ALA A 325 -10.84 9.39 21.08
C ALA A 325 -9.67 8.44 21.38
N ALA A 326 -9.93 7.21 21.83
CA ALA A 326 -8.91 6.19 22.04
C ALA A 326 -8.27 5.73 20.71
N GLY A 327 -9.07 5.58 19.65
CA GLY A 327 -8.59 5.30 18.30
C GLY A 327 -7.65 6.41 17.80
N TRP A 328 -8.01 7.68 18.02
CA TRP A 328 -7.17 8.82 17.66
C TRP A 328 -5.81 8.81 18.38
N GLU A 329 -5.77 8.45 19.66
CA GLU A 329 -4.51 8.30 20.41
C GLU A 329 -3.58 7.25 19.77
N PHE A 330 -4.15 6.15 19.29
CA PHE A 330 -3.39 5.13 18.57
C PHE A 330 -2.92 5.64 17.19
N LEU A 331 -3.76 6.37 16.46
CA LEU A 331 -3.37 6.98 15.19
C LEU A 331 -2.22 7.98 15.37
N GLN A 332 -2.29 8.86 16.39
CA GLN A 332 -1.19 9.79 16.68
C GLN A 332 0.11 9.06 17.02
N PHE A 333 0.03 7.95 17.75
CA PHE A 333 1.21 7.13 18.05
C PHE A 333 1.82 6.58 16.78
N LEU A 334 1.02 6.00 15.88
CA LEU A 334 1.51 5.46 14.60
C LEU A 334 2.11 6.55 13.69
N MET A 335 1.61 7.79 13.80
CA MET A 335 2.09 8.96 13.05
C MET A 335 3.24 9.70 13.74
N SER A 336 3.69 9.25 14.92
CA SER A 336 4.86 9.84 15.56
C SER A 336 6.14 9.61 14.74
N ASP A 337 7.09 10.53 14.85
CA ASP A 337 8.36 10.43 14.10
C ASP A 337 9.07 9.11 14.32
N GLU A 338 9.03 8.57 15.55
CA GLU A 338 9.64 7.29 15.87
C GLU A 338 8.96 6.13 15.12
N GLN A 339 7.63 6.08 15.12
CA GLN A 339 6.89 4.99 14.45
C GLN A 339 6.96 5.10 12.93
N VAL A 340 6.87 6.29 12.37
CA VAL A 340 7.05 6.51 10.92
C VAL A 340 8.45 6.07 10.48
N TYR A 341 9.49 6.44 11.25
CA TYR A 341 10.87 5.99 10.99
C TYR A 341 10.99 4.45 11.09
N ASN A 342 10.50 3.86 12.18
CA ASN A 342 10.58 2.42 12.42
C ASN A 342 9.87 1.62 11.32
N ASN A 343 8.67 2.05 10.91
CA ASN A 343 7.93 1.40 9.84
C ASN A 343 8.70 1.47 8.50
N SER A 344 9.22 2.64 8.13
CA SER A 344 9.97 2.82 6.87
C SER A 344 11.24 1.97 6.83
N MET A 345 12.03 1.96 7.90
CA MET A 345 13.26 1.18 8.01
C MET A 345 12.98 -0.34 8.00
N ALA A 346 11.88 -0.76 8.63
CA ALA A 346 11.55 -2.18 8.78
C ALA A 346 10.94 -2.80 7.52
N THR A 347 10.40 -2.00 6.59
CA THR A 347 9.58 -2.52 5.50
C THR A 347 10.08 -2.16 4.10
N GLY A 348 10.20 -0.89 3.80
CA GLY A 348 10.40 -0.30 2.47
C GLY A 348 9.25 0.65 2.10
N TYR A 349 8.28 0.83 3.00
CA TYR A 349 7.32 1.92 2.89
C TYR A 349 8.00 3.26 3.09
N LEU A 350 7.45 4.27 2.44
CA LEU A 350 8.00 5.62 2.46
C LEU A 350 7.73 6.31 3.81
N PRO A 351 8.65 7.16 4.29
CA PRO A 351 8.32 8.08 5.37
C PRO A 351 7.23 9.03 4.86
N VAL A 352 6.19 9.22 5.66
CA VAL A 352 5.02 10.02 5.26
C VAL A 352 5.06 11.46 5.76
N THR A 353 6.07 11.80 6.58
CA THR A 353 6.21 13.12 7.20
C THR A 353 7.52 13.82 6.80
N LYS A 354 7.47 15.16 6.70
CA LYS A 354 8.63 16.01 6.41
C LYS A 354 9.71 15.88 7.50
N SER A 355 9.29 15.82 8.77
CA SER A 355 10.19 15.63 9.91
C SER A 355 11.04 14.38 9.77
N VAL A 356 10.41 13.22 9.47
CA VAL A 356 11.11 11.95 9.35
C VAL A 356 11.95 11.89 8.07
N ALA A 357 11.46 12.41 6.95
CA ALA A 357 12.25 12.50 5.72
C ALA A 357 13.56 13.28 5.90
N ASN A 358 13.56 14.29 6.79
CA ASN A 358 14.75 15.09 7.13
C ASN A 358 15.49 14.61 8.39
N TYR A 359 15.11 13.52 9.00
CA TYR A 359 15.68 12.98 10.23
C TYR A 359 17.13 12.53 10.00
N ASP A 360 18.08 12.97 10.84
CA ASP A 360 19.48 12.56 10.71
C ASP A 360 19.65 11.03 10.67
N LYS A 361 18.89 10.31 11.49
CA LYS A 361 18.94 8.84 11.50
C LYS A 361 18.32 8.21 10.23
N MET A 362 17.33 8.85 9.58
CA MET A 362 16.81 8.40 8.29
C MET A 362 17.83 8.64 7.18
N GLN A 363 18.48 9.79 7.17
CA GLN A 363 19.55 10.11 6.21
C GLN A 363 20.73 9.15 6.36
N ALA A 364 21.13 8.83 7.60
CA ALA A 364 22.17 7.85 7.89
C ALA A 364 21.77 6.45 7.42
N PHE A 365 20.52 6.03 7.69
CA PHE A 365 20.00 4.74 7.23
C PHE A 365 20.03 4.64 5.70
N TRP A 366 19.59 5.67 4.97
CA TRP A 366 19.63 5.69 3.52
C TRP A 366 21.06 5.71 2.95
N ALA A 367 22.00 6.36 3.63
CA ALA A 367 23.40 6.34 3.22
C ALA A 367 24.01 4.93 3.32
N GLU A 368 23.62 4.16 4.34
CA GLU A 368 24.04 2.76 4.52
C GLU A 368 23.24 1.78 3.64
N ASN A 369 21.99 2.13 3.30
CA ASN A 369 21.05 1.28 2.57
C ASN A 369 20.43 2.04 1.38
N PRO A 370 21.22 2.37 0.34
CA PRO A 370 20.78 3.27 -0.73
C PRO A 370 19.55 2.77 -1.51
N THR A 371 19.33 1.45 -1.58
CA THR A 371 18.15 0.86 -2.23
C THR A 371 16.83 1.32 -1.59
N TYR A 372 16.82 1.57 -0.28
CA TYR A 372 15.63 2.07 0.42
C TYR A 372 15.30 3.53 0.09
N LYS A 373 16.27 4.29 -0.42
CA LYS A 373 16.05 5.68 -0.81
C LYS A 373 15.43 5.81 -2.21
N VAL A 374 15.65 4.81 -3.08
CA VAL A 374 15.19 4.84 -4.47
C VAL A 374 13.72 5.21 -4.65
N PRO A 375 12.75 4.56 -3.98
CA PRO A 375 11.34 4.92 -4.14
C PRO A 375 11.02 6.32 -3.62
N PHE A 376 11.68 6.78 -2.55
CA PHE A 376 11.51 8.14 -2.04
C PHE A 376 12.04 9.18 -3.04
N GLU A 377 13.24 8.97 -3.58
CA GLU A 377 13.82 9.86 -4.61
C GLU A 377 12.99 9.88 -5.88
N GLN A 378 12.46 8.73 -6.32
CA GLN A 378 11.56 8.66 -7.47
C GLN A 378 10.36 9.61 -7.28
N MET A 379 9.68 9.48 -6.15
CA MET A 379 8.49 10.28 -5.87
C MET A 379 8.79 11.77 -5.70
N MET A 380 9.91 12.11 -5.03
CA MET A 380 10.29 13.52 -4.82
C MET A 380 10.78 14.20 -6.10
N ASN A 381 11.44 13.47 -7.00
CA ASN A 381 12.02 14.03 -8.21
C ASN A 381 11.01 14.17 -9.35
N TYR A 382 10.04 13.27 -9.44
CA TYR A 382 9.15 13.19 -10.61
C TYR A 382 7.68 13.47 -10.25
N GLY A 383 7.36 13.54 -8.97
CA GLY A 383 5.99 13.74 -8.52
C GLY A 383 5.12 12.49 -8.73
N VAL A 384 3.88 12.58 -8.34
CA VAL A 384 2.89 11.52 -8.50
C VAL A 384 2.02 11.81 -9.70
N CYS A 385 1.64 10.75 -10.43
CA CYS A 385 0.57 10.90 -11.40
C CYS A 385 -0.64 11.36 -10.63
N GLN A 386 -1.26 12.34 -11.21
CA GLN A 386 -2.39 12.95 -10.57
C GLN A 386 -3.43 11.88 -10.35
N GLU A 387 -3.94 11.92 -9.16
CA GLU A 387 -5.03 11.15 -8.64
C GLU A 387 -6.09 10.93 -9.68
N TYR A 388 -6.59 9.71 -9.72
CA TYR A 388 -7.87 9.48 -10.36
C TYR A 388 -8.88 10.38 -9.66
N PRO A 389 -9.67 11.12 -10.42
CA PRO A 389 -10.75 11.88 -9.80
C PRO A 389 -11.57 10.93 -8.95
N THR A 390 -12.10 11.47 -7.85
CA THR A 390 -12.95 10.78 -6.90
C THR A 390 -14.18 10.25 -7.63
N PHE A 391 -14.10 9.01 -8.05
CA PHE A 391 -15.12 8.33 -8.82
C PHE A 391 -15.47 7.05 -8.05
N THR A 392 -16.69 6.95 -7.61
CA THR A 392 -17.18 5.87 -6.73
C THR A 392 -16.91 4.49 -7.32
N ASP A 393 -17.13 4.34 -8.62
CA ASP A 393 -17.02 3.06 -9.31
C ASP A 393 -15.60 2.79 -9.85
N LEU A 394 -14.59 3.54 -9.38
CA LEU A 394 -13.19 3.39 -9.83
C LEU A 394 -12.68 1.95 -9.69
N GLN A 395 -13.03 1.28 -8.59
CA GLN A 395 -12.62 -0.12 -8.39
C GLN A 395 -13.25 -1.05 -9.42
N GLU A 396 -14.53 -0.88 -9.73
CA GLU A 396 -15.21 -1.67 -10.76
C GLU A 396 -14.58 -1.42 -12.13
N PHE A 397 -14.27 -0.15 -12.45
CA PHE A 397 -13.57 0.21 -13.68
C PHE A 397 -12.21 -0.48 -13.79
N ILE A 398 -11.37 -0.40 -12.74
CA ILE A 398 -10.04 -1.03 -12.71
C ILE A 398 -10.15 -2.56 -12.83
N VAL A 399 -11.08 -3.18 -12.13
CA VAL A 399 -11.32 -4.64 -12.20
C VAL A 399 -11.68 -5.07 -13.62
N ASN A 400 -12.55 -4.32 -14.31
CA ASN A 400 -12.86 -4.61 -15.72
C ASN A 400 -11.64 -4.57 -16.62
N ILE A 401 -10.73 -3.59 -16.44
CA ILE A 401 -9.47 -3.54 -17.20
C ILE A 401 -8.59 -4.76 -16.89
N GLN A 402 -8.50 -5.14 -15.63
CA GLN A 402 -7.71 -6.29 -15.18
C GLN A 402 -8.22 -7.62 -15.74
N GLU A 403 -9.54 -7.79 -15.84
CA GLU A 403 -10.17 -8.95 -16.45
C GLU A 403 -9.84 -9.07 -17.95
N GLN A 404 -9.85 -7.94 -18.67
CA GLN A 404 -9.43 -7.95 -20.08
C GLN A 404 -7.93 -8.26 -20.22
N GLY A 405 -7.12 -7.87 -19.23
CA GLY A 405 -5.72 -8.29 -19.11
C GLY A 405 -5.58 -9.81 -18.97
N ASP A 406 -6.44 -10.47 -18.19
CA ASP A 406 -6.45 -11.94 -18.06
C ASP A 406 -6.76 -12.62 -19.41
N TYR A 407 -7.81 -12.18 -20.12
CA TYR A 407 -8.15 -12.72 -21.44
C TYR A 407 -7.06 -12.47 -22.48
N LEU A 408 -6.39 -11.31 -22.43
CA LEU A 408 -5.33 -10.94 -23.35
C LEU A 408 -4.03 -11.70 -23.11
N ILE A 409 -3.57 -11.77 -21.87
CA ILE A 409 -2.21 -12.20 -21.50
C ILE A 409 -2.16 -13.66 -21.06
N GLN A 410 -3.11 -14.09 -20.22
CA GLN A 410 -3.16 -15.44 -19.67
C GLN A 410 -3.77 -16.41 -20.68
N GLU A 411 -4.99 -16.13 -21.09
CA GLU A 411 -5.77 -17.01 -21.94
C GLU A 411 -5.42 -16.85 -23.42
N LYS A 412 -4.93 -15.68 -23.81
CA LYS A 412 -4.66 -15.30 -25.20
C LYS A 412 -5.89 -15.46 -26.10
N SER A 413 -7.08 -15.28 -25.51
CA SER A 413 -8.38 -15.50 -26.16
C SER A 413 -8.88 -14.30 -26.96
N ILE A 414 -8.33 -13.10 -26.70
CA ILE A 414 -8.67 -11.85 -27.39
C ILE A 414 -7.45 -11.11 -27.91
N THR A 415 -7.66 -10.16 -28.83
CA THR A 415 -6.63 -9.24 -29.31
C THR A 415 -6.58 -7.96 -28.47
N PRO A 416 -5.50 -7.15 -28.54
CA PRO A 416 -5.45 -5.86 -27.87
C PRO A 416 -6.59 -4.92 -28.23
N GLU A 417 -7.02 -4.88 -29.50
CA GLU A 417 -8.14 -4.08 -29.96
C GLU A 417 -9.46 -4.56 -29.33
N GLN A 418 -9.65 -5.88 -29.27
CA GLN A 418 -10.82 -6.46 -28.62
C GLN A 418 -10.83 -6.16 -27.10
N ALA A 419 -9.68 -6.19 -26.45
CA ALA A 419 -9.58 -5.84 -25.03
C ALA A 419 -10.03 -4.40 -24.78
N VAL A 420 -9.53 -3.43 -25.55
CA VAL A 420 -9.93 -2.02 -25.44
C VAL A 420 -11.43 -1.83 -25.67
N GLU A 421 -11.98 -2.47 -26.71
CA GLU A 421 -13.41 -2.35 -27.02
C GLU A 421 -14.30 -2.99 -25.95
N GLN A 422 -13.85 -4.12 -25.37
CA GLN A 422 -14.58 -4.76 -24.28
C GLN A 422 -14.51 -3.93 -23.00
N ILE A 423 -13.37 -3.30 -22.66
CA ILE A 423 -13.29 -2.37 -21.54
C ILE A 423 -14.34 -1.26 -21.70
N LYS A 424 -14.38 -0.59 -22.86
CA LYS A 424 -15.35 0.46 -23.15
C LYS A 424 -16.80 -0.01 -22.98
N THR A 425 -17.10 -1.18 -23.54
CA THR A 425 -18.45 -1.75 -23.51
C THR A 425 -18.87 -2.10 -22.09
N ASN A 426 -17.99 -2.81 -21.35
CA ASN A 426 -18.30 -3.31 -20.01
C ASN A 426 -18.38 -2.20 -18.97
N THR A 427 -17.70 -1.08 -19.19
CA THR A 427 -17.65 0.03 -18.23
C THR A 427 -18.57 1.20 -18.60
N SER A 428 -19.27 1.13 -19.76
CA SER A 428 -20.14 2.21 -20.23
C SER A 428 -21.28 2.60 -19.27
N HIS A 429 -21.68 1.70 -18.40
CA HIS A 429 -22.74 1.92 -17.41
C HIS A 429 -22.27 2.68 -16.16
N LEU A 430 -20.96 2.86 -16.00
CA LEU A 430 -20.35 3.55 -14.86
C LEU A 430 -20.30 5.09 -15.07
N PHE A 431 -20.61 5.58 -16.29
CA PHE A 431 -20.45 6.99 -16.69
C PHE A 431 -21.75 7.66 -17.19
#